data_67d790e5fecde449d8fca504dffc37b2
#
_entry.id   67d790e5fecde449d8fca504dffc37b2
#
_cell.length_a   1.000
_cell.length_b   1.000
_cell.length_c   1.000
_cell.angle_alpha   90.00
_cell.angle_beta   90.00
_cell.angle_gamma   90.00
#
_symmetry.space_group_name_H-M   'P 1'
#
loop_
_entity.id
_entity.type
_entity.pdbx_description
1 polymer ?
#
loop_
_entity_poly.entity_id
_entity_poly.type
_entity_poly.pdbx_seq_one_letter_code
_entity_poly.pdbx_strand_id
1 'polypeptide(L)'
;GSEEYSTTVRINSATTFSLTGISGYHRCGEKIYNLKAKVNSTNSLSMIDGTWKGDTRSDLESRLPELGDYRILVCAFNLENYFVKNLGPEYLGANSYAEHQQQRKKVSKALKRINADIYGLVELEQGNDAIAEITSDLNKNLPGRNYKYFNDGTTGSSQKVDFVYDANVVEPIGTPAETNVELSYRKKMVCFREKATGEKFIFSINHFKSMNTGGAD
;
A
#
# COMPACT_ATOMS: atom_id res chain seq x y z
N GLY A 1 -10.67 -49.06 18.20
CA GLY A 1 -9.36 -48.42 18.27
C GLY A 1 -9.10 -47.73 16.99
N SER A 2 -9.09 -46.37 16.98
CA SER A 2 -8.64 -45.56 15.84
C SER A 2 -7.13 -45.48 15.90
N GLU A 3 -6.45 -46.10 14.96
CA GLU A 3 -5.03 -45.91 14.79
C GLU A 3 -4.77 -44.47 14.34
N GLU A 4 -4.17 -43.66 15.19
CA GLU A 4 -3.62 -42.34 14.82
C GLU A 4 -2.34 -42.55 14.01
N TYR A 5 -2.44 -42.38 12.70
CA TYR A 5 -1.26 -42.31 11.85
C TYR A 5 -0.67 -40.89 11.97
N SER A 6 0.41 -40.78 12.70
CA SER A 6 1.23 -39.56 12.73
C SER A 6 2.12 -39.54 11.48
N THR A 7 1.69 -38.81 10.47
CA THR A 7 2.53 -38.58 9.28
C THR A 7 3.24 -37.25 9.42
N THR A 8 4.55 -37.27 9.54
CA THR A 8 5.38 -36.04 9.48
C THR A 8 5.54 -35.62 8.04
N VAL A 9 4.83 -34.60 7.63
CA VAL A 9 5.01 -33.96 6.31
C VAL A 9 6.16 -32.97 6.45
N ARG A 10 7.28 -33.19 5.75
CA ARG A 10 8.33 -32.19 5.61
C ARG A 10 7.91 -31.17 4.56
N ILE A 11 7.63 -29.95 4.99
CA ILE A 11 7.38 -28.80 4.14
C ILE A 11 8.74 -28.15 3.88
N ASN A 12 9.24 -28.19 2.65
CA ASN A 12 10.42 -27.42 2.30
C ASN A 12 10.04 -25.96 1.98
N SER A 13 10.99 -25.05 2.04
CA SER A 13 10.79 -23.61 1.87
C SER A 13 10.24 -23.18 0.49
N ALA A 14 10.16 -24.11 -0.47
CA ALA A 14 9.67 -23.85 -1.83
C ALA A 14 8.20 -24.25 -2.04
N THR A 15 7.54 -24.83 -1.04
CA THR A 15 6.17 -25.35 -1.20
C THR A 15 5.14 -24.39 -0.62
N THR A 16 4.25 -23.91 -1.45
CA THR A 16 3.11 -23.08 -1.03
C THR A 16 1.92 -23.98 -0.73
N PHE A 17 1.27 -23.79 0.42
CA PHE A 17 0.08 -24.49 0.83
C PHE A 17 -1.08 -23.53 0.99
N SER A 18 -2.27 -23.99 0.59
CA SER A 18 -3.51 -23.35 0.99
C SER A 18 -3.94 -23.90 2.35
N LEU A 19 -4.04 -23.04 3.34
CA LEU A 19 -4.56 -23.39 4.66
C LEU A 19 -6.00 -22.87 4.81
N THR A 20 -6.94 -23.78 5.04
CA THR A 20 -8.37 -23.48 5.26
C THR A 20 -8.75 -23.75 6.72
N GLY A 21 -9.95 -23.34 7.14
CA GLY A 21 -10.42 -23.55 8.52
C GLY A 21 -9.79 -22.58 9.53
N ILE A 22 -9.23 -21.48 9.07
CA ILE A 22 -8.69 -20.41 9.91
C ILE A 22 -9.83 -19.53 10.40
N SER A 23 -9.91 -19.33 11.71
CA SER A 23 -10.86 -18.40 12.32
C SER A 23 -10.17 -17.09 12.68
N GLY A 24 -10.82 -15.95 12.41
CA GLY A 24 -10.29 -14.61 12.71
C GLY A 24 -9.50 -13.97 11.58
N TYR A 25 -9.01 -12.76 11.85
CA TYR A 25 -8.20 -11.99 10.90
C TYR A 25 -6.72 -12.16 11.23
N HIS A 26 -5.94 -12.64 10.26
CA HIS A 26 -4.51 -12.84 10.37
C HIS A 26 -3.76 -11.93 9.39
N ARG A 27 -2.56 -11.50 9.78
CA ARG A 27 -1.72 -10.61 8.98
C ARG A 27 -0.57 -11.38 8.34
N CYS A 28 -0.11 -10.89 7.20
CA CYS A 28 1.15 -11.37 6.63
C CYS A 28 2.29 -11.25 7.66
N GLY A 29 3.08 -12.31 7.80
CA GLY A 29 4.17 -12.37 8.78
C GLY A 29 3.81 -13.01 10.12
N GLU A 30 2.54 -13.23 10.42
CA GLU A 30 2.15 -14.02 11.59
C GLU A 30 2.60 -15.48 11.43
N LYS A 31 3.02 -16.07 12.55
CA LYS A 31 3.50 -17.46 12.60
C LYS A 31 2.51 -18.35 13.35
N ILE A 32 2.31 -19.54 12.81
CA ILE A 32 1.54 -20.57 13.50
C ILE A 32 2.50 -21.54 14.16
N TYR A 33 2.26 -21.82 15.42
CA TYR A 33 2.98 -22.83 16.20
C TYR A 33 2.04 -23.97 16.54
N ASN A 34 2.60 -25.18 16.66
CA ASN A 34 1.85 -26.39 17.01
C ASN A 34 0.66 -26.63 16.09
N LEU A 35 0.82 -26.35 14.78
CA LEU A 35 -0.23 -26.54 13.80
C LEU A 35 -0.63 -28.03 13.73
N LYS A 36 -1.89 -28.31 13.99
CA LYS A 36 -2.55 -29.59 13.65
C LYS A 36 -3.47 -29.33 12.48
N ALA A 37 -3.28 -30.06 11.42
CA ALA A 37 -4.08 -29.90 10.20
C ALA A 37 -4.35 -31.25 9.54
N LYS A 38 -5.51 -31.35 8.87
CA LYS A 38 -5.83 -32.45 7.99
C LYS A 38 -5.33 -32.15 6.58
N VAL A 39 -4.60 -33.07 5.99
CA VAL A 39 -4.19 -33.00 4.59
C VAL A 39 -5.40 -33.32 3.71
N ASN A 40 -5.81 -32.40 2.88
CA ASN A 40 -6.93 -32.58 1.94
C ASN A 40 -6.44 -32.99 0.55
N SER A 41 -5.29 -32.44 0.15
CA SER A 41 -4.63 -32.74 -1.14
C SER A 41 -3.15 -32.34 -1.03
N THR A 42 -2.41 -32.52 -2.10
CA THR A 42 -0.96 -32.25 -2.18
C THR A 42 -0.59 -30.85 -1.69
N ASN A 43 -1.46 -29.85 -1.89
CA ASN A 43 -1.19 -28.45 -1.54
C ASN A 43 -2.30 -27.81 -0.70
N SER A 44 -3.16 -28.60 -0.04
CA SER A 44 -4.27 -28.09 0.74
C SER A 44 -4.33 -28.75 2.11
N LEU A 45 -4.39 -27.92 3.15
CA LEU A 45 -4.50 -28.31 4.54
C LEU A 45 -5.74 -27.68 5.15
N SER A 46 -6.48 -28.42 5.97
CA SER A 46 -7.52 -27.85 6.86
C SER A 46 -6.98 -27.79 8.26
N MET A 47 -6.96 -26.61 8.85
CA MET A 47 -6.53 -26.39 10.22
C MET A 47 -7.53 -27.04 11.19
N ILE A 48 -7.02 -27.82 12.14
CA ILE A 48 -7.78 -28.38 13.25
C ILE A 48 -7.49 -27.58 14.50
N ASP A 49 -6.20 -27.24 14.73
CA ASP A 49 -5.73 -26.52 15.91
C ASP A 49 -4.39 -25.84 15.60
N GLY A 50 -4.02 -24.83 16.37
CA GLY A 50 -2.75 -24.13 16.27
C GLY A 50 -2.72 -22.86 17.11
N THR A 51 -1.53 -22.44 17.49
CA THR A 51 -1.30 -21.21 18.24
C THR A 51 -0.72 -20.15 17.32
N TRP A 52 -1.46 -19.06 17.10
CA TRP A 52 -0.98 -17.91 16.39
C TRP A 52 -0.14 -17.02 17.29
N LYS A 53 1.04 -16.67 16.83
CA LYS A 53 1.84 -15.61 17.42
C LYS A 53 1.92 -14.47 16.43
N GLY A 54 1.37 -13.33 16.82
CA GLY A 54 1.52 -12.10 16.06
C GLY A 54 3.00 -11.77 15.89
N ASP A 55 3.38 -11.33 14.71
CA ASP A 55 4.68 -10.71 14.51
C ASP A 55 4.70 -9.44 15.36
N THR A 56 5.58 -9.37 16.33
CA THR A 56 5.76 -8.15 17.10
C THR A 56 6.33 -7.12 16.13
N ARG A 57 5.67 -5.97 15.99
CA ARG A 57 6.11 -4.88 15.08
C ARG A 57 7.58 -4.47 15.31
N SER A 58 8.12 -4.72 16.49
CA SER A 58 9.54 -4.53 16.81
C SER A 58 10.46 -5.32 15.88
N ASP A 59 10.07 -6.53 15.45
CA ASP A 59 10.90 -7.33 14.54
C ASP A 59 10.96 -6.75 13.12
N LEU A 60 9.87 -6.12 12.65
CA LEU A 60 9.87 -5.45 11.35
C LEU A 60 10.69 -4.16 11.38
N GLU A 61 10.65 -3.43 12.49
CA GLU A 61 11.42 -2.20 12.66
C GLU A 61 12.94 -2.45 12.69
N SER A 62 13.36 -3.55 13.31
CA SER A 62 14.77 -3.95 13.34
C SER A 62 15.31 -4.46 11.99
N ARG A 63 14.43 -4.77 11.05
CA ARG A 63 14.78 -5.27 9.70
C ARG A 63 14.73 -4.21 8.61
N LEU A 64 14.30 -2.99 8.93
CA LEU A 64 14.35 -1.91 7.96
C LEU A 64 15.82 -1.59 7.64
N PRO A 65 16.20 -1.55 6.35
CA PRO A 65 17.55 -1.17 5.99
C PRO A 65 17.80 0.28 6.43
N GLU A 66 19.02 0.54 6.87
CA GLU A 66 19.48 1.91 7.03
C GLU A 66 19.50 2.58 5.65
N LEU A 67 18.89 3.75 5.55
CA LEU A 67 18.77 4.45 4.27
C LEU A 67 20.09 5.12 3.85
N GLY A 68 21.09 5.16 4.74
CA GLY A 68 22.34 5.87 4.48
C GLY A 68 22.14 7.38 4.37
N ASP A 69 23.12 8.05 3.80
CA ASP A 69 23.02 9.50 3.54
C ASP A 69 22.23 9.75 2.26
N TYR A 70 21.11 10.45 2.37
CA TYR A 70 20.28 10.84 1.23
C TYR A 70 19.95 12.34 1.30
N ARG A 71 19.73 12.97 0.15
CA ARG A 71 19.27 14.36 0.06
C ARG A 71 17.78 14.46 -0.19
N ILE A 72 17.22 13.49 -0.89
CA ILE A 72 15.80 13.42 -1.20
C ILE A 72 15.31 11.99 -0.90
N LEU A 73 14.28 11.89 -0.11
CA LEU A 73 13.57 10.64 0.17
C LEU A 73 12.30 10.58 -0.66
N VAL A 74 12.20 9.57 -1.51
CA VAL A 74 10.99 9.31 -2.32
C VAL A 74 10.30 8.03 -1.85
N CYS A 75 8.97 8.04 -1.85
CA CYS A 75 8.15 6.91 -1.43
C CYS A 75 7.11 6.61 -2.50
N ALA A 76 7.01 5.37 -2.95
CA ALA A 76 5.87 4.85 -3.70
C ALA A 76 4.97 4.05 -2.76
N PHE A 77 3.68 4.37 -2.71
CA PHE A 77 2.75 3.78 -1.74
C PHE A 77 1.39 3.47 -2.38
N ASN A 78 0.99 2.21 -2.36
CA ASN A 78 -0.38 1.81 -2.71
C ASN A 78 -1.26 1.98 -1.48
N LEU A 79 -2.36 2.72 -1.64
CA LEU A 79 -3.26 3.12 -0.56
C LEU A 79 -4.43 2.15 -0.35
N GLU A 80 -4.56 1.13 -1.21
CA GLU A 80 -5.65 0.15 -1.17
C GLU A 80 -7.03 0.83 -1.26
N ASN A 81 -7.29 1.47 -2.42
CA ASN A 81 -8.55 2.16 -2.72
C ASN A 81 -8.93 3.25 -1.70
N TYR A 82 -8.09 4.26 -1.57
CA TYR A 82 -8.34 5.39 -0.69
C TYR A 82 -9.38 6.33 -1.28
N PHE A 83 -10.63 6.12 -0.92
CA PHE A 83 -11.79 6.87 -1.38
C PHE A 83 -12.39 7.67 -0.23
N VAL A 84 -12.83 8.90 -0.53
CA VAL A 84 -13.37 9.86 0.46
C VAL A 84 -14.84 10.15 0.20
N LYS A 85 -15.26 10.23 -1.05
CA LYS A 85 -16.64 10.54 -1.45
C LYS A 85 -17.45 9.31 -1.81
N ASN A 86 -16.87 8.45 -2.65
CA ASN A 86 -17.56 7.26 -3.13
C ASN A 86 -17.34 6.11 -2.14
N LEU A 87 -18.13 6.13 -1.06
CA LEU A 87 -18.12 5.12 0.01
C LEU A 87 -19.37 4.25 -0.08
N GLY A 88 -19.21 2.97 0.16
CA GLY A 88 -20.30 2.00 0.08
C GLY A 88 -19.89 0.73 -0.65
N PRO A 89 -20.69 -0.35 -0.53
CA PRO A 89 -20.39 -1.64 -1.12
C PRO A 89 -20.39 -1.64 -2.66
N GLU A 90 -20.96 -0.62 -3.28
CA GLU A 90 -20.98 -0.42 -4.74
C GLU A 90 -19.69 0.24 -5.29
N TYR A 91 -18.83 0.75 -4.41
CA TYR A 91 -17.58 1.41 -4.79
C TYR A 91 -16.37 0.56 -4.40
N LEU A 92 -15.20 0.94 -4.90
CA LEU A 92 -13.95 0.24 -4.63
C LEU A 92 -13.37 0.52 -3.24
N GLY A 93 -13.71 1.68 -2.67
CA GLY A 93 -13.19 2.14 -1.38
C GLY A 93 -13.84 1.50 -0.18
N ALA A 94 -13.75 2.17 0.95
CA ALA A 94 -14.34 1.74 2.21
C ALA A 94 -15.88 1.66 2.12
N ASN A 95 -16.48 0.65 2.78
CA ASN A 95 -17.94 0.46 2.76
C ASN A 95 -18.72 1.47 3.63
N SER A 96 -18.01 2.25 4.44
CA SER A 96 -18.61 3.27 5.29
C SER A 96 -17.64 4.36 5.67
N TYR A 97 -18.16 5.49 6.11
CA TYR A 97 -17.34 6.57 6.67
C TYR A 97 -16.49 6.11 7.88
N ALA A 98 -17.02 5.26 8.73
CA ALA A 98 -16.27 4.73 9.88
C ALA A 98 -15.07 3.89 9.43
N GLU A 99 -15.22 3.07 8.40
CA GLU A 99 -14.14 2.28 7.81
C GLU A 99 -13.11 3.18 7.12
N HIS A 100 -13.55 4.18 6.34
CA HIS A 100 -12.66 5.20 5.78
C HIS A 100 -11.83 5.89 6.86
N GLN A 101 -12.42 6.30 7.99
CA GLN A 101 -11.68 6.92 9.08
C GLN A 101 -10.63 5.99 9.71
N GLN A 102 -10.88 4.68 9.73
CA GLN A 102 -9.86 3.70 10.16
C GLN A 102 -8.71 3.60 9.14
N GLN A 103 -9.03 3.54 7.85
CA GLN A 103 -8.04 3.54 6.77
C GLN A 103 -7.20 4.82 6.81
N ARG A 104 -7.84 5.99 6.91
CA ARG A 104 -7.19 7.30 7.05
C ARG A 104 -6.18 7.34 8.19
N LYS A 105 -6.56 6.86 9.39
CA LYS A 105 -5.65 6.79 10.54
C LYS A 105 -4.41 5.93 10.26
N LYS A 106 -4.59 4.79 9.60
CA LYS A 106 -3.48 3.88 9.25
C LYS A 106 -2.55 4.52 8.22
N VAL A 107 -3.12 5.06 7.13
CA VAL A 107 -2.38 5.74 6.05
C VAL A 107 -1.61 6.93 6.62
N SER A 108 -2.29 7.83 7.34
CA SER A 108 -1.67 9.02 7.94
C SER A 108 -0.51 8.65 8.87
N LYS A 109 -0.66 7.60 9.70
CA LYS A 109 0.41 7.10 10.56
C LYS A 109 1.60 6.55 9.77
N ALA A 110 1.33 5.81 8.69
CA ALA A 110 2.38 5.22 7.85
C ALA A 110 3.17 6.32 7.13
N LEU A 111 2.48 7.24 6.44
CA LEU A 111 3.12 8.32 5.70
C LEU A 111 3.91 9.26 6.62
N LYS A 112 3.33 9.62 7.79
CA LYS A 112 4.06 10.38 8.82
C LYS A 112 5.38 9.69 9.22
N ARG A 113 5.35 8.38 9.41
CA ARG A 113 6.54 7.62 9.82
C ARG A 113 7.60 7.56 8.73
N ILE A 114 7.19 7.43 7.46
CA ILE A 114 8.10 7.45 6.31
C ILE A 114 8.74 8.83 6.17
N ASN A 115 7.99 9.91 6.36
CA ASN A 115 8.45 11.31 6.29
C ASN A 115 9.23 11.62 5.00
N ALA A 116 8.72 11.15 3.86
CA ALA A 116 9.36 11.36 2.56
C ALA A 116 9.20 12.80 2.06
N ASP A 117 10.12 13.22 1.20
CA ASP A 117 10.05 14.51 0.50
C ASP A 117 9.06 14.47 -0.66
N ILE A 118 8.90 13.28 -1.29
CA ILE A 118 7.92 13.05 -2.34
C ILE A 118 7.24 11.70 -2.11
N TYR A 119 5.92 11.72 -2.14
CA TYR A 119 5.09 10.51 -2.18
C TYR A 119 4.46 10.35 -3.56
N GLY A 120 4.70 9.22 -4.22
CA GLY A 120 3.91 8.75 -5.35
C GLY A 120 2.83 7.81 -4.82
N LEU A 121 1.57 8.21 -4.92
CA LEU A 121 0.44 7.53 -4.34
C LEU A 121 -0.38 6.82 -5.41
N VAL A 122 -0.75 5.58 -5.15
CA VAL A 122 -1.50 4.71 -6.05
C VAL A 122 -2.83 4.34 -5.40
N GLU A 123 -3.86 4.19 -6.22
CA GLU A 123 -5.22 3.86 -5.80
C GLU A 123 -5.89 4.96 -4.96
N LEU A 124 -5.68 6.21 -5.35
CA LEU A 124 -6.46 7.35 -4.90
C LEU A 124 -7.79 7.41 -5.64
N GLU A 125 -8.87 7.84 -4.97
CA GLU A 125 -10.09 8.26 -5.65
C GLU A 125 -9.81 9.39 -6.65
N GLN A 126 -10.45 9.35 -7.82
CA GLN A 126 -10.38 10.44 -8.77
C GLN A 126 -10.89 11.76 -8.17
N GLY A 127 -10.40 12.87 -8.70
CA GLY A 127 -10.63 14.20 -8.15
C GLY A 127 -9.56 14.57 -7.14
N ASN A 128 -9.82 15.64 -6.39
CA ASN A 128 -8.81 16.20 -5.49
C ASN A 128 -9.06 15.91 -4.01
N ASP A 129 -10.23 15.37 -3.63
CA ASP A 129 -10.60 15.25 -2.22
C ASP A 129 -9.69 14.28 -1.45
N ALA A 130 -9.41 13.11 -2.03
CA ALA A 130 -8.56 12.11 -1.40
C ALA A 130 -7.12 12.60 -1.22
N ILE A 131 -6.53 13.19 -2.25
CA ILE A 131 -5.16 13.70 -2.15
C ILE A 131 -5.07 14.94 -1.27
N ALA A 132 -6.08 15.81 -1.27
CA ALA A 132 -6.15 16.97 -0.40
C ALA A 132 -6.25 16.57 1.09
N GLU A 133 -7.04 15.54 1.41
CA GLU A 133 -7.15 15.01 2.76
C GLU A 133 -5.80 14.46 3.25
N ILE A 134 -5.11 13.67 2.44
CA ILE A 134 -3.78 13.14 2.76
C ILE A 134 -2.77 14.27 2.95
N THR A 135 -2.76 15.24 2.04
CA THR A 135 -1.83 16.40 2.12
C THR A 135 -2.08 17.22 3.38
N SER A 136 -3.34 17.44 3.73
CA SER A 136 -3.73 18.13 4.97
C SER A 136 -3.26 17.38 6.21
N ASP A 137 -3.44 16.06 6.23
CA ASP A 137 -2.98 15.22 7.34
C ASP A 137 -1.46 15.22 7.48
N LEU A 138 -0.73 15.18 6.37
CA LEU A 138 0.73 15.27 6.37
C LEU A 138 1.22 16.62 6.93
N ASN A 139 0.66 17.74 6.47
CA ASN A 139 1.02 19.07 6.96
C ASN A 139 0.69 19.25 8.44
N LYS A 140 -0.42 18.69 8.90
CA LYS A 140 -0.80 18.70 10.31
C LYS A 140 0.14 17.87 11.19
N ASN A 141 0.58 16.72 10.70
CA ASN A 141 1.35 15.74 11.47
C ASN A 141 2.87 15.92 11.40
N LEU A 142 3.35 16.71 10.44
CA LEU A 142 4.76 17.01 10.19
C LEU A 142 4.97 18.53 10.12
N PRO A 143 4.86 19.24 11.27
CA PRO A 143 5.10 20.67 11.31
C PRO A 143 6.53 20.98 10.85
N GLY A 144 6.68 21.96 9.96
CA GLY A 144 7.97 22.27 9.30
C GLY A 144 8.07 21.77 7.87
N ARG A 145 7.24 20.83 7.45
CA ARG A 145 7.04 20.45 6.06
C ARG A 145 6.00 21.36 5.39
N ASN A 146 6.02 21.44 4.06
CA ASN A 146 5.07 22.21 3.27
C ASN A 146 4.60 21.35 2.09
N TYR A 147 3.81 20.33 2.40
CA TYR A 147 3.31 19.41 1.39
C TYR A 147 2.28 20.06 0.50
N LYS A 148 2.43 19.82 -0.80
CA LYS A 148 1.53 20.23 -1.88
C LYS A 148 1.22 19.04 -2.77
N TYR A 149 0.17 19.15 -3.57
CA TYR A 149 -0.25 18.17 -4.57
C TYR A 149 -0.59 18.87 -5.88
N PHE A 150 -0.81 18.09 -6.94
CA PHE A 150 -1.27 18.62 -8.22
C PHE A 150 -2.79 18.62 -8.27
N ASN A 151 -3.35 19.78 -8.59
CA ASN A 151 -4.79 19.92 -8.83
C ASN A 151 -5.05 19.63 -10.31
N ASP A 152 -5.46 18.41 -10.64
CA ASP A 152 -5.74 17.97 -12.00
C ASP A 152 -7.20 18.20 -12.42
N GLY A 153 -8.09 18.59 -11.49
CA GLY A 153 -9.50 18.90 -11.75
C GLY A 153 -10.35 17.72 -12.21
N THR A 154 -9.79 16.52 -12.34
CA THR A 154 -10.55 15.34 -12.75
C THR A 154 -11.51 14.90 -11.66
N THR A 155 -12.70 14.46 -12.04
CA THR A 155 -13.71 13.90 -11.13
C THR A 155 -14.17 12.54 -11.65
N GLY A 156 -14.55 11.65 -10.73
CA GLY A 156 -15.04 10.32 -11.09
C GLY A 156 -15.05 9.36 -9.91
N SER A 157 -15.52 8.15 -10.15
CA SER A 157 -15.61 7.08 -9.16
C SER A 157 -14.53 6.02 -9.32
N SER A 158 -13.54 6.27 -10.16
CA SER A 158 -12.41 5.36 -10.38
C SER A 158 -11.15 5.81 -9.66
N GLN A 159 -10.10 5.01 -9.76
CA GLN A 159 -8.81 5.28 -9.15
C GLN A 159 -7.93 6.18 -10.02
N LYS A 160 -7.03 6.92 -9.39
CA LYS A 160 -5.90 7.61 -10.02
C LYS A 160 -4.58 7.35 -9.31
N VAL A 161 -3.49 7.79 -9.92
CA VAL A 161 -2.19 7.96 -9.29
C VAL A 161 -1.86 9.44 -9.20
N ASP A 162 -1.18 9.85 -8.13
CA ASP A 162 -0.80 11.26 -7.99
C ASP A 162 0.41 11.42 -7.04
N PHE A 163 0.92 12.65 -6.95
CA PHE A 163 2.05 13.01 -6.11
C PHE A 163 1.66 13.99 -5.01
N VAL A 164 2.24 13.75 -3.83
CA VAL A 164 2.36 14.75 -2.76
C VAL A 164 3.84 15.04 -2.56
N TYR A 165 4.24 16.29 -2.53
CA TYR A 165 5.65 16.70 -2.43
C TYR A 165 5.85 17.83 -1.42
N ASP A 166 6.99 17.83 -0.75
CA ASP A 166 7.40 18.92 0.14
C ASP A 166 7.96 20.09 -0.68
N ALA A 167 7.20 21.17 -0.76
CA ALA A 167 7.57 22.37 -1.48
C ALA A 167 8.72 23.14 -0.83
N ASN A 168 9.19 22.79 0.36
CA ASN A 168 10.41 23.31 0.94
C ASN A 168 11.66 22.67 0.32
N VAL A 169 11.56 21.41 -0.14
CA VAL A 169 12.67 20.60 -0.63
C VAL A 169 12.73 20.58 -2.15
N VAL A 170 11.58 20.39 -2.80
CA VAL A 170 11.51 20.28 -4.26
C VAL A 170 10.47 21.21 -4.86
N GLU A 171 10.63 21.52 -6.13
CA GLU A 171 9.63 22.22 -6.94
C GLU A 171 9.37 21.47 -8.25
N PRO A 172 8.11 21.33 -8.69
CA PRO A 172 7.82 20.77 -10.00
C PRO A 172 8.24 21.71 -11.13
N ILE A 173 8.76 21.15 -12.21
CA ILE A 173 9.13 21.85 -13.42
C ILE A 173 8.19 21.47 -14.55
N GLY A 174 7.43 22.45 -15.03
CA GLY A 174 6.41 22.23 -16.04
C GLY A 174 5.16 21.50 -15.51
N THR A 175 4.35 21.01 -16.43
CA THR A 175 3.11 20.29 -16.13
C THR A 175 3.39 18.81 -16.01
N PRO A 176 2.77 18.09 -15.05
CA PRO A 176 2.86 16.64 -15.00
C PRO A 176 2.41 16.00 -16.30
N ALA A 177 3.16 15.01 -16.77
CA ALA A 177 2.73 14.17 -17.88
C ALA A 177 1.90 13.00 -17.36
N GLU A 178 0.71 12.84 -17.90
CA GLU A 178 -0.21 11.76 -17.57
C GLU A 178 -0.54 10.96 -18.81
N THR A 179 -0.71 9.66 -18.67
CA THR A 179 -1.36 8.87 -19.69
C THR A 179 -2.43 8.02 -19.05
N ASN A 180 -3.65 8.23 -19.54
CA ASN A 180 -4.81 7.40 -19.23
C ASN A 180 -5.17 6.54 -20.45
N VAL A 181 -4.16 6.17 -21.24
CA VAL A 181 -4.36 5.30 -22.40
C VAL A 181 -4.71 3.93 -21.86
N GLU A 182 -5.96 3.58 -22.00
CA GLU A 182 -6.61 2.38 -21.51
C GLU A 182 -6.84 2.33 -19.99
N LEU A 183 -7.99 1.82 -19.60
CA LEU A 183 -8.49 1.66 -18.23
C LEU A 183 -7.60 0.80 -17.31
N SER A 184 -6.53 0.25 -17.83
CA SER A 184 -5.67 -0.72 -17.15
C SER A 184 -4.36 -0.16 -16.60
N TYR A 185 -3.90 1.00 -17.09
CA TYR A 185 -2.59 1.54 -16.72
C TYR A 185 -2.70 3.01 -16.39
N ARG A 186 -2.52 3.34 -15.13
CA ARG A 186 -2.46 4.73 -14.67
C ARG A 186 -1.02 5.07 -14.38
N LYS A 187 -0.53 6.13 -15.01
CA LYS A 187 0.82 6.64 -14.75
C LYS A 187 0.84 8.15 -14.76
N LYS A 188 1.66 8.70 -13.89
CA LYS A 188 1.94 10.12 -13.80
C LYS A 188 3.44 10.33 -13.67
N MET A 189 3.98 11.30 -14.36
CA MET A 189 5.41 11.60 -14.38
C MET A 189 5.61 13.09 -14.16
N VAL A 190 6.54 13.44 -13.30
CA VAL A 190 6.85 14.83 -12.95
C VAL A 190 8.36 15.02 -12.98
N CYS A 191 8.79 16.12 -13.61
CA CYS A 191 10.13 16.61 -13.44
C CYS A 191 10.17 17.52 -12.19
N PHE A 192 11.01 17.18 -11.24
CA PHE A 192 11.27 17.99 -10.05
C PHE A 192 12.65 18.62 -10.10
N ARG A 193 12.78 19.79 -9.47
CA ARG A 193 14.07 20.42 -9.15
C ARG A 193 14.28 20.35 -7.65
N GLU A 194 15.43 19.85 -7.21
CA GLU A 194 15.88 19.99 -5.83
C GLU A 194 16.26 21.45 -5.59
N LYS A 195 15.70 22.07 -4.57
CA LYS A 195 15.94 23.50 -4.31
C LYS A 195 17.32 23.81 -3.79
N ALA A 196 17.93 22.88 -3.05
CA ALA A 196 19.25 23.06 -2.45
C ALA A 196 20.38 23.11 -3.50
N THR A 197 20.29 22.28 -4.55
CA THR A 197 21.35 22.15 -5.57
C THR A 197 20.95 22.67 -6.93
N GLY A 198 19.65 22.81 -7.19
CA GLY A 198 19.11 23.14 -8.51
C GLY A 198 19.06 21.95 -9.48
N GLU A 199 19.52 20.77 -9.06
CA GLU A 199 19.49 19.56 -9.88
C GLU A 199 18.07 19.11 -10.19
N LYS A 200 17.89 18.54 -11.38
CA LYS A 200 16.59 18.09 -11.87
C LYS A 200 16.56 16.58 -11.99
N PHE A 201 15.42 15.99 -11.66
CA PHE A 201 15.17 14.57 -11.84
C PHE A 201 13.71 14.31 -12.21
N ILE A 202 13.44 13.15 -12.80
CA ILE A 202 12.08 12.73 -13.15
C ILE A 202 11.67 11.64 -12.19
N PHE A 203 10.49 11.81 -11.59
CA PHE A 203 9.84 10.75 -10.82
C PHE A 203 8.58 10.31 -11.55
N SER A 204 8.49 9.01 -11.84
CA SER A 204 7.34 8.38 -12.48
C SER A 204 6.70 7.39 -11.52
N ILE A 205 5.39 7.50 -11.33
CA ILE A 205 4.60 6.50 -10.62
C ILE A 205 3.69 5.77 -11.60
N ASN A 206 3.63 4.45 -11.46
CA ASN A 206 2.89 3.58 -12.36
C ASN A 206 2.03 2.63 -11.56
N HIS A 207 0.77 2.50 -11.95
CA HIS A 207 -0.16 1.50 -11.45
C HIS A 207 -0.45 0.50 -12.55
N PHE A 208 0.21 -0.65 -12.51
CA PHE A 208 0.04 -1.71 -13.49
C PHE A 208 -1.23 -2.53 -13.20
N LYS A 209 -1.76 -3.17 -14.25
CA LYS A 209 -2.90 -4.08 -14.13
C LYS A 209 -2.56 -5.25 -13.20
N SER A 210 -3.51 -5.61 -12.35
CA SER A 210 -3.38 -6.81 -11.51
C SER A 210 -3.31 -8.07 -12.38
N MET A 211 -2.33 -8.94 -12.13
CA MET A 211 -2.18 -10.22 -12.85
C MET A 211 -3.28 -11.26 -12.53
N ASN A 212 -4.14 -11.00 -11.56
CA ASN A 212 -5.21 -11.92 -11.14
C ASN A 212 -6.47 -11.91 -12.03
N THR A 213 -6.54 -11.06 -13.02
CA THR A 213 -7.68 -10.99 -13.93
C THR A 213 -7.36 -11.68 -15.25
N GLY A 214 -7.18 -12.98 -15.28
CA GLY A 214 -7.13 -13.91 -16.43
C GLY A 214 -7.29 -13.39 -17.87
N GLY A 215 -6.71 -12.27 -18.18
CA GLY A 215 -6.63 -11.72 -19.51
C GLY A 215 -5.20 -11.90 -20.01
N ALA A 216 -5.04 -12.69 -21.06
CA ALA A 216 -3.80 -12.74 -21.82
C ALA A 216 -3.47 -11.33 -22.32
N ASP A 217 -2.21 -10.95 -22.20
CA ASP A 217 -1.63 -9.79 -22.89
C ASP A 217 -1.63 -10.02 -24.39
#